data_f1ae84d8f417ba81a8e792f8e6c25817
#
_entry.id   f1ae84d8f417ba81a8e792f8e6c25817
#
_cell.length_a   1.000
_cell.length_b   1.000
_cell.length_c   1.000
_cell.angle_alpha   90.00
_cell.angle_beta   90.00
_cell.angle_gamma   90.00
#
_symmetry.space_group_name_H-M   'P 1'
#
loop_
_entity.id
_entity.type
_entity.pdbx_description
1 polymer ?
#
loop_
_entity_poly.entity_id
_entity_poly.type
_entity_poly.pdbx_seq_one_letter_code
_entity_poly.pdbx_strand_id
1 'polypeptide(L)'
;MEKYRRTLPEGYREIKVIDIKRDKRVVVWGNVLSVLLMAAAAGVGCLIVPLSEVIRFEFGDIESPLFSLLRLLAALSGSTAVVVLCCLLAAAAMRWCGAEKTEFSITKGMTCALGCDGYFSRRAYTLYALAGTAILSVLLLLVVLVLPRSWFWVAWFWEMACVSLMGMTLYILWRLRRLPADIWIQDGGEVMRVYALQGIGEMNREG
;
A
#
# COMPACT_ATOMS: atom_id res chain seq x y z
N MET A 1 1.81 -25.66 -2.26
CA MET A 1 0.58 -24.87 -2.12
C MET A 1 0.42 -24.00 -3.35
N GLU A 2 -0.65 -24.14 -4.11
CA GLU A 2 -0.94 -23.30 -5.27
C GLU A 2 -1.12 -21.84 -4.84
N LYS A 3 -0.46 -20.95 -5.57
CA LYS A 3 -0.49 -19.52 -5.26
C LYS A 3 -1.63 -18.79 -5.99
N TYR A 4 -2.00 -19.28 -7.19
CA TYR A 4 -2.95 -18.68 -8.11
C TYR A 4 -3.74 -19.72 -8.88
N ARG A 5 -5.01 -19.43 -9.18
CA ARG A 5 -5.89 -20.23 -10.05
C ARG A 5 -6.72 -19.36 -10.96
N ARG A 6 -6.97 -19.83 -12.19
CA ARG A 6 -7.88 -19.16 -13.13
C ARG A 6 -9.35 -19.42 -12.80
N THR A 7 -9.66 -20.61 -12.31
CA THR A 7 -11.02 -21.04 -11.99
C THR A 7 -11.15 -21.36 -10.53
N LEU A 8 -12.27 -21.00 -9.94
CA LEU A 8 -12.56 -21.34 -8.55
C LEU A 8 -12.73 -22.86 -8.42
N PRO A 9 -12.11 -23.53 -7.44
CA PRO A 9 -12.33 -24.95 -7.19
C PRO A 9 -13.78 -25.25 -6.86
N GLU A 10 -14.24 -26.46 -7.19
CA GLU A 10 -15.59 -26.93 -6.84
C GLU A 10 -15.81 -26.90 -5.33
N GLY A 11 -16.99 -26.55 -4.89
CA GLY A 11 -17.37 -26.48 -3.48
C GLY A 11 -17.04 -25.17 -2.76
N TYR A 12 -16.37 -24.22 -3.43
CA TYR A 12 -16.15 -22.87 -2.86
C TYR A 12 -17.33 -21.95 -3.16
N ARG A 13 -17.76 -21.19 -2.15
CA ARG A 13 -18.78 -20.15 -2.28
C ARG A 13 -18.27 -18.80 -1.80
N GLU A 14 -18.82 -17.75 -2.36
CA GLU A 14 -18.57 -16.38 -1.91
C GLU A 14 -19.11 -16.19 -0.49
N ILE A 15 -18.20 -15.91 0.45
CA ILE A 15 -18.53 -15.69 1.86
C ILE A 15 -18.52 -14.22 2.23
N LYS A 16 -17.78 -13.38 1.49
CA LYS A 16 -17.66 -11.97 1.80
C LYS A 16 -17.26 -11.16 0.57
N VAL A 17 -17.93 -10.02 0.41
CA VAL A 17 -17.55 -8.97 -0.52
C VAL A 17 -17.04 -7.78 0.28
N ILE A 18 -15.87 -7.27 -0.08
CA ILE A 18 -15.29 -6.07 0.50
C ILE A 18 -15.23 -5.02 -0.62
N ASP A 19 -16.14 -4.07 -0.60
CA ASP A 19 -16.11 -2.92 -1.50
C ASP A 19 -15.25 -1.83 -0.86
N ILE A 20 -14.03 -1.64 -1.41
CA ILE A 20 -13.04 -0.72 -0.84
C ILE A 20 -13.54 0.73 -0.86
N LYS A 21 -14.42 1.08 -1.83
CA LYS A 21 -14.95 2.45 -1.95
C LYS A 21 -16.21 2.70 -1.14
N ARG A 22 -17.10 1.71 -1.04
CA ARG A 22 -18.42 1.87 -0.41
C ARG A 22 -18.44 1.48 1.07
N ASP A 23 -17.56 0.58 1.50
CA ASP A 23 -17.47 0.21 2.92
C ASP A 23 -16.81 1.34 3.72
N LYS A 24 -17.64 2.21 4.31
CA LYS A 24 -17.19 3.34 5.13
C LYS A 24 -16.20 2.92 6.21
N ARG A 25 -16.31 1.72 6.77
CA ARG A 25 -15.37 1.22 7.78
C ARG A 25 -14.00 0.95 7.20
N VAL A 26 -13.92 0.40 6.00
CA VAL A 26 -12.65 0.16 5.30
C VAL A 26 -11.97 1.48 5.00
N VAL A 27 -12.70 2.43 4.44
CA VAL A 27 -12.19 3.76 4.09
C VAL A 27 -11.70 4.50 5.34
N VAL A 28 -12.52 4.58 6.39
CA VAL A 28 -12.17 5.34 7.60
C VAL A 28 -10.97 4.72 8.32
N TRP A 29 -11.04 3.42 8.64
CA TRP A 29 -9.95 2.78 9.39
C TRP A 29 -8.67 2.62 8.58
N GLY A 30 -8.77 2.39 7.27
CA GLY A 30 -7.62 2.38 6.38
C GLY A 30 -6.91 3.73 6.36
N ASN A 31 -7.67 4.84 6.24
CA ASN A 31 -7.11 6.19 6.28
C ASN A 31 -6.55 6.54 7.65
N VAL A 32 -7.24 6.21 8.74
CA VAL A 32 -6.72 6.42 10.11
C VAL A 32 -5.37 5.72 10.27
N LEU A 33 -5.27 4.45 9.84
CA LEU A 33 -4.03 3.70 9.94
C LEU A 33 -2.93 4.32 9.05
N SER A 34 -3.26 4.78 7.85
CA SER A 34 -2.32 5.49 6.96
C SER A 34 -1.78 6.76 7.61
N VAL A 35 -2.64 7.57 8.24
CA VAL A 35 -2.24 8.77 8.96
C VAL A 35 -1.36 8.45 10.17
N LEU A 36 -1.71 7.41 10.94
CA LEU A 36 -0.90 6.96 12.08
C LEU A 36 0.49 6.49 11.65
N LEU A 37 0.57 5.72 10.56
CA LEU A 37 1.85 5.27 10.00
C LEU A 37 2.69 6.46 9.50
N MET A 38 2.07 7.41 8.82
CA MET A 38 2.74 8.63 8.36
C MET A 38 3.25 9.46 9.55
N ALA A 39 2.43 9.63 10.60
CA ALA A 39 2.82 10.35 11.81
C ALA A 39 3.97 9.64 12.56
N ALA A 40 3.93 8.30 12.65
CA ALA A 40 5.02 7.51 13.22
C ALA A 40 6.31 7.68 12.43
N ALA A 41 6.24 7.60 11.08
CA ALA A 41 7.40 7.83 10.22
C ALA A 41 7.93 9.28 10.37
N ALA A 42 7.06 10.28 10.46
CA ALA A 42 7.46 11.67 10.72
C ALA A 42 8.20 11.78 12.07
N GLY A 43 7.68 11.15 13.12
CA GLY A 43 8.35 11.10 14.44
C GLY A 43 9.74 10.50 14.36
N VAL A 44 9.91 9.39 13.63
CA VAL A 44 11.22 8.77 13.40
C VAL A 44 12.16 9.74 12.64
N GLY A 45 11.64 10.40 11.59
CA GLY A 45 12.42 11.40 10.85
C GLY A 45 12.92 12.55 11.75
N CYS A 46 12.04 13.04 12.64
CA CYS A 46 12.40 14.09 13.62
C CYS A 46 13.47 13.65 14.64
N LEU A 47 13.54 12.35 14.96
CA LEU A 47 14.59 11.80 15.82
C LEU A 47 15.94 11.71 15.10
N ILE A 48 15.95 11.52 13.79
CA ILE A 48 17.16 11.40 12.97
C ILE A 48 17.69 12.81 12.62
N VAL A 49 16.81 13.67 12.10
CA VAL A 49 17.11 15.06 11.75
C VAL A 49 16.05 15.98 12.33
N PRO A 50 16.37 16.75 13.38
CA PRO A 50 15.41 17.65 14.03
C PRO A 50 14.78 18.64 13.05
N LEU A 51 13.50 18.92 13.20
CA LEU A 51 12.76 19.84 12.34
C LEU A 51 13.35 21.27 12.38
N SER A 52 14.00 21.63 13.49
CA SER A 52 14.73 22.90 13.62
C SER A 52 15.87 23.07 12.59
N GLU A 53 16.48 21.97 12.15
CA GLU A 53 17.47 22.02 11.09
C GLU A 53 16.83 22.35 9.73
N VAL A 54 15.65 21.82 9.42
CA VAL A 54 14.90 22.17 8.20
C VAL A 54 14.65 23.66 8.15
N ILE A 55 14.14 24.22 9.25
CA ILE A 55 13.84 25.66 9.35
C ILE A 55 15.14 26.48 9.19
N ARG A 56 16.23 26.01 9.74
CA ARG A 56 17.53 26.68 9.65
C ARG A 56 18.13 26.64 8.23
N PHE A 57 17.98 25.51 7.54
CA PHE A 57 18.44 25.35 6.15
C PHE A 57 17.57 26.09 5.14
N GLU A 58 16.26 26.22 5.40
CA GLU A 58 15.35 26.86 4.46
C GLU A 58 15.12 28.34 4.73
N PHE A 59 15.28 28.81 5.97
CA PHE A 59 15.00 30.18 6.37
C PHE A 59 16.20 30.93 6.98
N GLY A 60 17.27 30.26 7.31
CA GLY A 60 18.41 30.84 8.04
C GLY A 60 19.61 31.27 7.19
N ASP A 61 19.91 30.53 6.14
CA ASP A 61 20.92 30.91 5.14
C ASP A 61 20.18 31.40 3.89
N ILE A 62 20.70 32.47 3.28
CA ILE A 62 20.16 33.12 2.06
C ILE A 62 20.30 32.14 0.86
N GLU A 63 19.78 30.94 1.00
CA GLU A 63 19.52 30.08 -0.17
C GLU A 63 18.42 30.77 -0.96
N SER A 64 18.63 30.89 -2.27
CA SER A 64 17.68 31.58 -3.14
C SER A 64 16.28 30.93 -2.98
N PRO A 65 15.19 31.70 -2.93
CA PRO A 65 13.82 31.16 -2.86
C PRO A 65 13.53 30.10 -3.94
N LEU A 66 14.32 30.11 -5.00
CA LEU A 66 14.31 29.12 -6.07
C LEU A 66 14.71 27.72 -5.57
N PHE A 67 15.64 27.61 -4.64
CA PHE A 67 16.13 26.33 -4.14
C PHE A 67 15.09 25.66 -3.21
N SER A 68 14.44 26.43 -2.37
CA SER A 68 13.32 25.95 -1.53
C SER A 68 12.14 25.51 -2.38
N LEU A 69 11.83 26.27 -3.45
CA LEU A 69 10.78 25.86 -4.41
C LEU A 69 11.14 24.57 -5.13
N LEU A 70 12.40 24.40 -5.53
CA LEU A 70 12.88 23.16 -6.17
C LEU A 70 12.73 21.95 -5.25
N ARG A 71 13.08 22.06 -3.96
CA ARG A 71 12.91 21.00 -2.96
C ARG A 71 11.42 20.65 -2.77
N LEU A 72 10.55 21.65 -2.68
CA LEU A 72 9.11 21.44 -2.58
C LEU A 72 8.56 20.69 -3.81
N LEU A 73 8.95 21.13 -5.01
CA LEU A 73 8.55 20.46 -6.25
C LEU A 73 9.10 19.04 -6.31
N ALA A 74 10.33 18.81 -5.87
CA ALA A 74 10.92 17.47 -5.78
C ALA A 74 10.15 16.59 -4.79
N ALA A 75 9.78 17.11 -3.61
CA ALA A 75 9.00 16.38 -2.62
C ALA A 75 7.63 15.96 -3.17
N LEU A 76 6.91 16.87 -3.82
CA LEU A 76 5.58 16.60 -4.38
C LEU A 76 5.63 15.66 -5.59
N SER A 77 6.53 15.92 -6.55
CA SER A 77 6.67 15.06 -7.74
C SER A 77 7.16 13.67 -7.40
N GLY A 78 8.12 13.57 -6.47
CA GLY A 78 8.61 12.29 -5.98
C GLY A 78 7.55 11.48 -5.24
N SER A 79 6.66 12.12 -4.46
CA SER A 79 5.53 11.43 -3.82
C SER A 79 4.59 10.80 -4.84
N THR A 80 4.31 11.51 -5.94
CA THR A 80 3.50 10.97 -7.04
C THR A 80 4.21 9.79 -7.70
N ALA A 81 5.52 9.92 -7.94
CA ALA A 81 6.34 8.82 -8.50
C ALA A 81 6.34 7.59 -7.58
N VAL A 82 6.42 7.78 -6.26
CA VAL A 82 6.34 6.69 -5.26
C VAL A 82 5.03 5.91 -5.40
N VAL A 83 3.89 6.59 -5.52
CA VAL A 83 2.59 5.92 -5.72
C VAL A 83 2.60 5.07 -6.98
N VAL A 84 3.06 5.63 -8.10
CA VAL A 84 3.14 4.90 -9.38
C VAL A 84 4.09 3.70 -9.28
N LEU A 85 5.27 3.87 -8.68
CA LEU A 85 6.24 2.80 -8.51
C LEU A 85 5.71 1.69 -7.59
N CYS A 86 5.03 2.02 -6.49
CA CYS A 86 4.35 1.03 -5.65
C CYS A 86 3.37 0.20 -6.47
N CYS A 87 2.54 0.84 -7.30
CA CYS A 87 1.57 0.13 -8.14
C CYS A 87 2.25 -0.78 -9.17
N LEU A 88 3.33 -0.31 -9.81
CA LEU A 88 4.10 -1.12 -10.77
C LEU A 88 4.75 -2.33 -10.10
N LEU A 89 5.35 -2.15 -8.93
CA LEU A 89 5.96 -3.24 -8.15
C LEU A 89 4.91 -4.24 -7.67
N ALA A 90 3.74 -3.77 -7.23
CA ALA A 90 2.63 -4.64 -6.86
C ALA A 90 2.12 -5.44 -8.07
N ALA A 91 2.00 -4.82 -9.26
CA ALA A 91 1.64 -5.50 -10.50
C ALA A 91 2.67 -6.56 -10.90
N ALA A 92 3.96 -6.25 -10.77
CA ALA A 92 5.03 -7.22 -11.01
C ALA A 92 4.96 -8.40 -10.02
N ALA A 93 4.69 -8.13 -8.75
CA ALA A 93 4.51 -9.16 -7.73
C ALA A 93 3.27 -10.04 -8.01
N MET A 94 2.14 -9.45 -8.47
CA MET A 94 0.96 -10.22 -8.91
C MET A 94 1.31 -11.17 -10.06
N ARG A 95 2.04 -10.69 -11.07
CA ARG A 95 2.50 -11.52 -12.19
C ARG A 95 3.43 -12.64 -11.72
N TRP A 96 4.33 -12.35 -10.80
CA TRP A 96 5.20 -13.38 -10.20
C TRP A 96 4.40 -14.44 -9.40
N CYS A 97 3.27 -14.04 -8.82
CA CYS A 97 2.35 -14.98 -8.18
C CYS A 97 1.54 -15.83 -9.18
N GLY A 98 1.60 -15.51 -10.48
CA GLY A 98 0.95 -16.27 -11.56
C GLY A 98 -0.18 -15.54 -12.27
N ALA A 99 -0.46 -14.27 -11.96
CA ALA A 99 -1.48 -13.49 -12.65
C ALA A 99 -1.08 -13.24 -14.11
N GLU A 100 -1.93 -13.62 -15.06
CA GLU A 100 -1.65 -13.42 -16.48
C GLU A 100 -2.04 -12.03 -16.99
N LYS A 101 -3.15 -11.50 -16.48
CA LYS A 101 -3.65 -10.17 -16.81
C LYS A 101 -3.80 -9.36 -15.53
N THR A 102 -3.19 -8.21 -15.51
CA THR A 102 -3.37 -7.22 -14.46
C THR A 102 -4.06 -6.01 -15.07
N GLU A 103 -5.22 -5.65 -14.57
CA GLU A 103 -5.95 -4.48 -15.00
C GLU A 103 -5.59 -3.29 -14.13
N PHE A 104 -5.17 -2.23 -14.78
CA PHE A 104 -4.90 -0.94 -14.14
C PHE A 104 -6.14 -0.06 -14.29
N SER A 105 -6.79 0.26 -13.19
CA SER A 105 -7.88 1.24 -13.17
C SER A 105 -7.43 2.48 -12.41
N ILE A 106 -7.33 3.61 -13.11
CA ILE A 106 -7.11 4.91 -12.47
C ILE A 106 -8.49 5.52 -12.24
N THR A 107 -8.92 5.52 -10.99
CA THR A 107 -10.21 6.11 -10.64
C THR A 107 -10.09 7.61 -10.39
N LYS A 108 -11.19 8.35 -10.65
CA LYS A 108 -11.34 9.78 -10.31
C LYS A 108 -10.98 9.98 -8.83
N GLY A 109 -9.79 10.51 -8.56
CA GLY A 109 -9.25 10.72 -7.20
C GLY A 109 -7.83 10.20 -6.99
N MET A 110 -7.07 9.86 -8.07
CA MET A 110 -5.67 9.40 -8.04
C MET A 110 -5.44 8.09 -7.26
N THR A 111 -6.48 7.28 -7.04
CA THR A 111 -6.28 5.94 -6.50
C THR A 111 -6.05 4.95 -7.63
N CYS A 112 -4.84 4.39 -7.70
CA CYS A 112 -4.56 3.26 -8.57
C CYS A 112 -5.19 2.01 -7.96
N ALA A 113 -6.19 1.45 -8.64
CA ALA A 113 -6.72 0.14 -8.32
C ALA A 113 -6.07 -0.88 -9.25
N LEU A 114 -5.47 -1.90 -8.67
CA LEU A 114 -4.86 -3.00 -9.38
C LEU A 114 -5.76 -4.22 -9.22
N GLY A 115 -6.30 -4.73 -10.31
CA GLY A 115 -7.21 -5.88 -10.32
C GLY A 115 -6.68 -7.04 -11.17
N CYS A 116 -7.18 -8.23 -10.88
CA CYS A 116 -6.94 -9.44 -11.65
C CYS A 116 -8.18 -10.34 -11.64
N ASP A 117 -8.49 -10.99 -12.76
CA ASP A 117 -9.61 -11.91 -12.86
C ASP A 117 -9.41 -13.26 -12.17
N GLY A 118 -8.21 -13.53 -11.66
CA GLY A 118 -7.89 -14.81 -11.04
C GLY A 118 -8.08 -14.83 -9.53
N TYR A 119 -7.90 -16.03 -8.97
CA TYR A 119 -8.05 -16.31 -7.56
C TYR A 119 -6.69 -16.51 -6.92
N PHE A 120 -6.41 -15.76 -5.87
CA PHE A 120 -5.17 -15.86 -5.09
C PHE A 120 -5.43 -16.58 -3.77
N SER A 121 -4.49 -17.43 -3.37
CA SER A 121 -4.47 -17.91 -1.99
C SER A 121 -4.16 -16.74 -1.04
N ARG A 122 -4.60 -16.83 0.22
CA ARG A 122 -4.36 -15.81 1.24
C ARG A 122 -2.89 -15.40 1.34
N ARG A 123 -1.97 -16.37 1.25
CA ARG A 123 -0.52 -16.10 1.32
C ARG A 123 -0.02 -15.33 0.10
N ALA A 124 -0.48 -15.70 -1.09
CA ALA A 124 -0.11 -15.01 -2.31
C ALA A 124 -0.64 -13.58 -2.31
N TYR A 125 -1.90 -13.38 -1.86
CA TYR A 125 -2.48 -12.04 -1.68
C TYR A 125 -1.63 -11.19 -0.75
N THR A 126 -1.32 -11.70 0.45
CA THR A 126 -0.48 -10.97 1.42
C THR A 126 0.88 -10.61 0.84
N LEU A 127 1.49 -11.54 0.10
CA LEU A 127 2.81 -11.32 -0.48
C LEU A 127 2.78 -10.17 -1.50
N TYR A 128 1.90 -10.22 -2.51
CA TYR A 128 1.91 -9.19 -3.54
C TYR A 128 1.39 -7.84 -3.02
N ALA A 129 0.44 -7.84 -2.10
CA ALA A 129 -0.12 -6.62 -1.53
C ALA A 129 0.90 -5.82 -0.70
N LEU A 130 1.84 -6.50 -0.05
CA LEU A 130 2.91 -5.85 0.71
C LEU A 130 4.21 -5.67 -0.08
N ALA A 131 4.46 -6.49 -1.10
CA ALA A 131 5.73 -6.50 -1.81
C ALA A 131 6.07 -5.14 -2.43
N GLY A 132 5.09 -4.47 -3.06
CA GLY A 132 5.32 -3.18 -3.72
C GLY A 132 5.83 -2.13 -2.75
N THR A 133 5.13 -1.95 -1.63
CA THR A 133 5.50 -0.97 -0.60
C THR A 133 6.77 -1.37 0.15
N ALA A 134 6.93 -2.64 0.51
CA ALA A 134 8.11 -3.11 1.25
C ALA A 134 9.40 -2.97 0.44
N ILE A 135 9.40 -3.37 -0.83
CA ILE A 135 10.57 -3.23 -1.71
C ILE A 135 10.93 -1.76 -1.90
N LEU A 136 9.92 -0.92 -2.18
CA LEU A 136 10.16 0.51 -2.42
C LEU A 136 10.61 1.22 -1.15
N SER A 137 10.06 0.91 0.01
CA SER A 137 10.50 1.45 1.30
C SER A 137 11.97 1.14 1.57
N VAL A 138 12.41 -0.10 1.36
CA VAL A 138 13.83 -0.45 1.50
C VAL A 138 14.71 0.35 0.55
N LEU A 139 14.29 0.53 -0.71
CA LEU A 139 15.04 1.33 -1.69
C LEU A 139 15.09 2.80 -1.28
N LEU A 140 13.99 3.38 -0.81
CA LEU A 140 13.95 4.77 -0.36
C LEU A 140 14.81 4.99 0.89
N LEU A 141 14.84 4.05 1.83
CA LEU A 141 15.73 4.11 2.97
C LEU A 141 17.21 4.12 2.53
N LEU A 142 17.58 3.31 1.53
CA LEU A 142 18.92 3.35 0.96
C LEU A 142 19.22 4.71 0.30
N VAL A 143 18.26 5.30 -0.38
CA VAL A 143 18.40 6.67 -0.96
C VAL A 143 18.63 7.69 0.15
N VAL A 144 17.89 7.62 1.24
CA VAL A 144 18.08 8.52 2.42
C VAL A 144 19.48 8.41 2.99
N LEU A 145 20.09 7.22 3.00
CA LEU A 145 21.45 7.02 3.52
C LEU A 145 22.54 7.62 2.62
N VAL A 146 22.28 7.73 1.32
CA VAL A 146 23.28 8.23 0.34
C VAL A 146 23.13 9.74 0.09
N LEU A 147 21.93 10.28 0.27
CA LEU A 147 21.65 11.69 -0.01
C LEU A 147 22.32 12.63 1.02
N PRO A 148 22.74 13.83 0.59
CA PRO A 148 23.19 14.88 1.50
C PRO A 148 22.12 15.21 2.55
N ARG A 149 22.58 15.60 3.76
CA ARG A 149 21.68 15.92 4.88
C ARG A 149 20.65 17.01 4.55
N SER A 150 21.00 17.93 3.66
CA SER A 150 20.09 19.00 3.17
C SER A 150 18.89 18.47 2.37
N TRP A 151 18.97 17.25 1.81
CA TRP A 151 17.89 16.59 1.06
C TRP A 151 17.16 15.52 1.87
N PHE A 152 17.57 15.31 3.13
CA PHE A 152 17.01 14.28 3.99
C PHE A 152 15.47 14.34 4.02
N TRP A 153 14.89 15.50 4.31
CA TRP A 153 13.46 15.64 4.46
C TRP A 153 12.69 15.45 3.14
N VAL A 154 13.29 15.77 2.01
CA VAL A 154 12.67 15.49 0.69
C VAL A 154 12.55 13.98 0.49
N ALA A 155 13.64 13.23 0.68
CA ALA A 155 13.64 11.78 0.54
C ALA A 155 12.80 11.11 1.64
N TRP A 156 12.84 11.63 2.87
CA TRP A 156 12.04 11.14 3.98
C TRP A 156 10.53 11.35 3.74
N PHE A 157 10.15 12.43 3.08
CA PHE A 157 8.76 12.67 2.68
C PHE A 157 8.27 11.62 1.69
N TRP A 158 9.12 11.16 0.77
CA TRP A 158 8.81 10.03 -0.12
C TRP A 158 8.61 8.73 0.65
N GLU A 159 9.46 8.48 1.64
CA GLU A 159 9.31 7.31 2.52
C GLU A 159 8.01 7.38 3.33
N MET A 160 7.69 8.53 3.90
CA MET A 160 6.41 8.75 4.59
C MET A 160 5.20 8.48 3.68
N ALA A 161 5.26 8.95 2.42
CA ALA A 161 4.24 8.67 1.43
C ALA A 161 4.14 7.16 1.14
N CYS A 162 5.27 6.47 0.97
CA CYS A 162 5.32 5.02 0.75
C CYS A 162 4.71 4.25 1.91
N VAL A 163 5.11 4.53 3.14
CA VAL A 163 4.63 3.86 4.36
C VAL A 163 3.13 4.12 4.58
N SER A 164 2.64 5.32 4.25
CA SER A 164 1.22 5.65 4.38
C SER A 164 0.33 4.76 3.49
N LEU A 165 0.80 4.34 2.31
CA LEU A 165 0.07 3.44 1.42
C LEU A 165 -0.18 2.06 2.05
N MET A 166 0.66 1.63 3.01
CA MET A 166 0.46 0.36 3.71
C MET A 166 -0.79 0.34 4.60
N GLY A 167 -1.29 1.49 5.04
CA GLY A 167 -2.38 1.56 6.00
C GLY A 167 -3.64 0.85 5.55
N MET A 168 -4.12 1.11 4.33
CA MET A 168 -5.27 0.43 3.75
C MET A 168 -5.02 -1.07 3.61
N THR A 169 -3.86 -1.45 3.08
CA THR A 169 -3.46 -2.84 2.88
C THR A 169 -3.42 -3.60 4.20
N LEU A 170 -2.81 -3.05 5.24
CA LEU A 170 -2.72 -3.67 6.55
C LEU A 170 -4.10 -3.85 7.19
N TYR A 171 -5.00 -2.88 7.03
CA TYR A 171 -6.37 -2.99 7.52
C TYR A 171 -7.13 -4.12 6.82
N ILE A 172 -7.01 -4.23 5.49
CA ILE A 172 -7.62 -5.32 4.73
C ILE A 172 -7.05 -6.67 5.17
N LEU A 173 -5.72 -6.78 5.30
CA LEU A 173 -5.07 -8.02 5.77
C LEU A 173 -5.51 -8.40 7.19
N TRP A 174 -5.67 -7.43 8.07
CA TRP A 174 -6.20 -7.67 9.42
C TRP A 174 -7.64 -8.20 9.38
N ARG A 175 -8.51 -7.66 8.52
CA ARG A 175 -9.86 -8.18 8.29
C ARG A 175 -9.85 -9.61 7.74
N LEU A 176 -8.97 -9.89 6.78
CA LEU A 176 -8.81 -11.21 6.19
C LEU A 176 -8.25 -12.24 7.19
N ARG A 177 -7.45 -11.79 8.17
CA ARG A 177 -6.90 -12.68 9.21
C ARG A 177 -7.97 -13.32 10.09
N ARG A 178 -9.14 -12.69 10.19
CA ARG A 178 -10.29 -13.21 10.95
C ARG A 178 -11.12 -14.25 10.20
N LEU A 179 -10.82 -14.50 8.92
CA LEU A 179 -11.48 -15.49 8.10
C LEU A 179 -10.72 -16.83 8.16
N PRO A 180 -11.36 -17.94 7.78
CA PRO A 180 -10.71 -19.25 7.72
C PRO A 180 -9.39 -19.22 6.96
N ALA A 181 -8.50 -20.19 7.22
CA ALA A 181 -7.17 -20.24 6.60
C ALA A 181 -7.25 -20.55 5.09
N ASP A 182 -8.22 -21.37 4.69
CA ASP A 182 -8.43 -21.88 3.33
C ASP A 182 -9.42 -20.98 2.58
N ILE A 183 -8.98 -19.79 2.22
CA ILE A 183 -9.76 -18.84 1.41
C ILE A 183 -9.05 -18.57 0.09
N TRP A 184 -9.87 -18.33 -0.92
CA TRP A 184 -9.45 -17.77 -2.20
C TRP A 184 -9.97 -16.35 -2.32
N ILE A 185 -9.13 -15.47 -2.84
CA ILE A 185 -9.39 -14.04 -2.93
C ILE A 185 -9.32 -13.66 -4.40
N GLN A 186 -10.40 -13.08 -4.91
CA GLN A 186 -10.45 -12.43 -6.21
C GLN A 186 -10.33 -10.93 -5.97
N ASP A 187 -9.28 -10.33 -6.46
CA ASP A 187 -9.02 -8.91 -6.31
C ASP A 187 -9.34 -8.18 -7.60
N GLY A 188 -10.52 -7.58 -7.66
CA GLY A 188 -10.97 -6.75 -8.77
C GLY A 188 -10.51 -5.28 -8.65
N GLY A 189 -9.60 -4.98 -7.75
CA GLY A 189 -9.07 -3.64 -7.49
C GLY A 189 -10.00 -2.77 -6.64
N GLU A 190 -11.24 -2.57 -7.04
CA GLU A 190 -12.24 -1.80 -6.27
C GLU A 190 -13.08 -2.71 -5.36
N VAL A 191 -13.37 -3.89 -5.83
CA VAL A 191 -14.19 -4.89 -5.14
C VAL A 191 -13.39 -6.17 -4.99
N MET A 192 -13.18 -6.56 -3.74
CA MET A 192 -12.55 -7.81 -3.39
C MET A 192 -13.61 -8.82 -2.99
N ARG A 193 -13.56 -10.01 -3.58
CA ARG A 193 -14.43 -11.13 -3.26
C ARG A 193 -13.64 -12.24 -2.59
N VAL A 194 -14.19 -12.76 -1.52
CA VAL A 194 -13.55 -13.82 -0.73
C VAL A 194 -14.40 -15.07 -0.78
N TYR A 195 -13.79 -16.20 -1.09
CA TYR A 195 -14.40 -17.50 -1.25
C TYR A 195 -13.84 -18.50 -0.23
N ALA A 196 -14.70 -19.31 0.36
CA ALA A 196 -14.33 -20.40 1.26
C ALA A 196 -15.12 -21.68 0.92
N LEU A 197 -14.60 -22.81 1.39
CA LEU A 197 -15.25 -24.12 1.22
C LEU A 197 -16.62 -24.13 1.93
N GLN A 198 -17.62 -24.71 1.27
CA GLN A 198 -18.97 -24.85 1.82
C GLN A 198 -18.89 -25.76 3.08
N GLY A 199 -19.37 -25.28 4.21
CA GLY A 199 -19.30 -25.98 5.52
C GLY A 199 -18.47 -25.25 6.58
N ILE A 200 -17.47 -24.48 6.19
CA ILE A 200 -16.68 -23.65 7.13
C ILE A 200 -17.32 -22.26 7.32
N GLY A 201 -18.12 -21.82 6.33
CA GLY A 201 -18.79 -20.51 6.37
C GLY A 201 -20.02 -20.42 7.26
N GLU A 202 -20.64 -21.54 7.61
CA GLU A 202 -21.85 -21.56 8.46
C GLU A 202 -21.52 -21.44 9.94
N MET A 203 -20.40 -21.99 10.41
CA MET A 203 -19.97 -21.90 11.82
C MET A 203 -19.64 -20.47 12.29
N ASN A 204 -19.36 -19.52 11.41
CA ASN A 204 -19.02 -18.14 11.76
C ASN A 204 -20.18 -17.13 11.65
N ARG A 205 -21.40 -17.59 11.35
CA ARG A 205 -22.60 -16.71 11.36
C ARG A 205 -23.35 -16.71 12.69
N GLU A 206 -23.04 -17.66 13.57
CA GLU A 206 -23.74 -17.83 14.87
C GLU A 206 -22.91 -17.30 16.08
N GLY A 207 -21.82 -16.62 15.88
CA GLY A 207 -21.01 -15.93 16.89
C GLY A 207 -20.83 -14.44 16.50
#